data_fc2b9377acbbe39c3f63cd8bc9dd6086
#
_entry.id   fc2b9377acbbe39c3f63cd8bc9dd6086
#
_cell.length_a   1.000
_cell.length_b   1.000
_cell.length_c   1.000
_cell.angle_alpha   90.00
_cell.angle_beta   90.00
_cell.angle_gamma   90.00
#
_symmetry.space_group_name_H-M   'P 1'
#
loop_
_entity.id
_entity.type
_entity.pdbx_description
1 polymer ?
#
loop_
_entity_poly.entity_id
_entity_poly.type
_entity_poly.pdbx_seq_one_letter_code
_entity_poly.pdbx_strand_id
1 'polypeptide(L)'
;MQYFYQLFFFTSAITSVSAAAFTDVPQSHPYRDAVEFSRANGFVAGTGAGTFSPDAKVSRAQFAAIWCRSLNIIEENHPYTDITKLRNYYDSSVVILRSLGILSGTSTAKFSPAGYLTREQLALITMKTYNLGVAEEDAYKAYADSAAISEWARDGVSACINAKVLEGLYDGESFKPADKVTRAELCKLIYNISVPAYTVTIASLEGGTVSAAPAKARPGTVVTLTVTPEAGKQLKAGSLKYNGTAVTGNTFIMPAENVTVTAEFEDKPVVLEAIAVTTPPAKTTYTAGETLVLSGMVVTANYSNNTNNIITEYTTAPAAGSTLDTQGTVTVRVSFTVGDVTKTTTFTVQVNPAG
;
A
#
# COMPACT_ATOMS: atom_id res chain seq x y z
N MET A 1 -17.92 9.95 40.32
CA MET A 1 -16.49 9.73 40.44
C MET A 1 -15.98 9.43 39.04
N GLN A 2 -15.43 10.45 38.40
CA GLN A 2 -15.07 10.42 36.98
C GLN A 2 -13.65 9.86 36.88
N TYR A 3 -13.50 8.59 36.53
CA TYR A 3 -12.20 8.01 36.24
C TYR A 3 -11.79 8.49 34.85
N PHE A 4 -10.86 9.45 34.80
CA PHE A 4 -10.14 9.81 33.57
C PHE A 4 -9.29 8.61 33.16
N TYR A 5 -9.73 7.82 32.18
CA TYR A 5 -8.85 6.92 31.48
C TYR A 5 -7.91 7.78 30.62
N GLN A 6 -6.68 7.98 31.09
CA GLN A 6 -5.62 8.45 30.22
C GLN A 6 -5.46 7.39 29.13
N LEU A 7 -5.74 7.76 27.87
CA LEU A 7 -5.28 6.99 26.73
C LEU A 7 -3.75 6.92 26.82
N PHE A 8 -3.22 5.83 27.34
CA PHE A 8 -1.82 5.51 27.21
C PHE A 8 -1.58 5.13 25.76
N PHE A 9 -1.18 6.10 24.95
CA PHE A 9 -0.53 5.79 23.68
C PHE A 9 0.77 5.07 24.04
N PHE A 10 0.82 3.78 23.77
CA PHE A 10 2.06 3.03 23.87
C PHE A 10 3.02 3.57 22.80
N THR A 11 3.88 4.49 23.18
CA THR A 11 5.02 4.95 22.38
C THR A 11 6.18 3.95 22.42
N SER A 12 5.90 2.68 22.71
CA SER A 12 6.90 1.64 22.55
C SER A 12 7.17 1.50 21.05
N ALA A 13 8.32 1.98 20.62
CA ALA A 13 8.87 1.58 19.33
C ALA A 13 8.65 0.07 19.20
N ILE A 14 8.15 -0.38 18.04
CA ILE A 14 8.11 -1.79 17.69
C ILE A 14 9.57 -2.23 17.57
N THR A 15 10.22 -2.45 18.71
CA THR A 15 11.48 -3.18 18.74
C THR A 15 11.13 -4.55 18.26
N SER A 16 11.73 -4.95 17.15
CA SER A 16 11.67 -6.29 16.59
C SER A 16 12.20 -7.28 17.62
N VAL A 17 11.35 -7.68 18.56
CA VAL A 17 11.65 -8.81 19.43
C VAL A 17 11.46 -10.04 18.57
N SER A 18 12.57 -10.60 18.13
CA SER A 18 12.67 -11.91 17.49
C SER A 18 12.38 -13.01 18.51
N ALA A 19 11.15 -13.04 19.02
CA ALA A 19 10.63 -14.24 19.65
C ALA A 19 9.96 -15.06 18.52
N ALA A 20 10.11 -16.39 18.54
CA ALA A 20 9.58 -17.24 17.49
C ALA A 20 8.13 -16.93 17.21
N ALA A 21 7.83 -16.55 15.96
CA ALA A 21 6.48 -16.27 15.50
C ALA A 21 5.59 -17.51 15.68
N PHE A 22 4.30 -17.32 15.91
CA PHE A 22 3.36 -18.42 15.94
C PHE A 22 3.31 -19.13 14.57
N THR A 23 3.45 -20.45 14.57
CA THR A 23 3.53 -21.24 13.32
C THR A 23 2.24 -21.21 12.51
N ASP A 24 1.11 -21.01 13.18
CA ASP A 24 -0.23 -20.91 12.59
C ASP A 24 -0.67 -19.47 12.28
N VAL A 25 0.24 -18.52 12.40
CA VAL A 25 0.06 -17.11 11.98
C VAL A 25 1.18 -16.73 11.01
N PRO A 26 1.14 -17.22 9.75
CA PRO A 26 2.19 -16.98 8.76
C PRO A 26 2.28 -15.50 8.37
N GLN A 27 3.34 -15.11 7.64
CA GLN A 27 3.58 -13.75 7.19
C GLN A 27 2.41 -13.19 6.37
N SER A 28 1.70 -14.03 5.65
CA SER A 28 0.53 -13.68 4.84
C SER A 28 -0.78 -13.54 5.63
N HIS A 29 -0.79 -13.87 6.92
CA HIS A 29 -2.01 -13.78 7.72
C HIS A 29 -2.46 -12.31 7.88
N PRO A 30 -3.72 -11.94 7.57
CA PRO A 30 -4.17 -10.54 7.52
C PRO A 30 -4.06 -9.81 8.87
N TYR A 31 -4.07 -10.54 9.98
CA TYR A 31 -3.98 -9.96 11.32
C TYR A 31 -2.64 -10.27 12.02
N ARG A 32 -1.60 -10.66 11.27
CA ARG A 32 -0.31 -11.02 11.85
C ARG A 32 0.25 -9.92 12.75
N ASP A 33 0.35 -8.69 12.25
CA ASP A 33 0.93 -7.58 13.01
C ASP A 33 0.17 -7.30 14.31
N ALA A 34 -1.15 -7.45 14.28
CA ALA A 34 -2.01 -7.28 15.45
C ALA A 34 -1.82 -8.41 16.48
N VAL A 35 -1.62 -9.64 16.02
CA VAL A 35 -1.33 -10.78 16.89
C VAL A 35 0.05 -10.62 17.54
N GLU A 36 1.07 -10.25 16.77
CA GLU A 36 2.42 -10.02 17.28
C GLU A 36 2.47 -8.83 18.25
N PHE A 37 1.77 -7.72 17.94
CA PHE A 37 1.60 -6.60 18.84
C PHE A 37 0.97 -7.04 20.17
N SER A 38 -0.13 -7.78 20.13
CA SER A 38 -0.84 -8.23 21.32
C SER A 38 0.01 -9.20 22.15
N ARG A 39 0.80 -10.05 21.49
CA ARG A 39 1.75 -10.95 22.14
C ARG A 39 2.91 -10.18 22.80
N ALA A 40 3.53 -9.24 22.07
CA ALA A 40 4.66 -8.46 22.55
C ALA A 40 4.29 -7.61 23.79
N ASN A 41 3.03 -7.15 23.86
CA ASN A 41 2.49 -6.40 25.01
C ASN A 41 1.89 -7.29 26.10
N GLY A 42 1.98 -8.62 25.99
CA GLY A 42 1.48 -9.54 27.01
C GLY A 42 -0.05 -9.65 27.10
N PHE A 43 -0.80 -9.12 26.14
CA PHE A 43 -2.26 -9.18 26.14
C PHE A 43 -2.77 -10.59 25.88
N VAL A 44 -2.06 -11.32 25.01
CA VAL A 44 -2.38 -12.70 24.64
C VAL A 44 -1.18 -13.62 24.77
N ALA A 45 -1.45 -14.90 25.00
CA ALA A 45 -0.48 -15.99 24.93
C ALA A 45 -0.89 -16.99 23.85
N GLY A 46 0.02 -17.87 23.47
CA GLY A 46 -0.28 -19.01 22.61
C GLY A 46 -1.23 -20.01 23.26
N THR A 47 -1.79 -20.90 22.45
CA THR A 47 -2.69 -21.99 22.88
C THR A 47 -1.98 -23.34 23.04
N GLY A 48 -0.72 -23.41 22.58
CA GLY A 48 0.11 -24.63 22.64
C GLY A 48 1.54 -24.32 22.22
N ALA A 49 2.35 -25.34 21.98
CA ALA A 49 3.76 -25.20 21.59
C ALA A 49 3.90 -24.49 20.24
N GLY A 50 4.08 -23.17 20.30
CA GLY A 50 4.31 -22.33 19.12
C GLY A 50 3.04 -22.00 18.30
N THR A 51 1.84 -22.26 18.82
CA THR A 51 0.55 -21.97 18.14
C THR A 51 -0.25 -20.88 18.84
N PHE A 52 -1.01 -20.10 18.07
CA PHE A 52 -1.91 -19.04 18.56
C PHE A 52 -3.39 -19.39 18.43
N SER A 53 -3.76 -20.22 17.46
CA SER A 53 -5.14 -20.55 17.07
C SER A 53 -5.93 -19.29 16.65
N PRO A 54 -5.56 -18.61 15.54
CA PRO A 54 -6.12 -17.31 15.16
C PRO A 54 -7.65 -17.35 14.96
N ASP A 55 -8.18 -18.43 14.39
CA ASP A 55 -9.61 -18.60 14.07
C ASP A 55 -10.46 -19.15 15.22
N ALA A 56 -9.82 -19.55 16.34
CA ALA A 56 -10.52 -20.01 17.50
C ALA A 56 -11.42 -18.91 18.08
N LYS A 57 -12.67 -19.27 18.41
CA LYS A 57 -13.63 -18.31 18.98
C LYS A 57 -13.24 -17.96 20.40
N VAL A 58 -13.33 -16.68 20.74
CA VAL A 58 -12.99 -16.16 22.06
C VAL A 58 -14.15 -16.39 23.01
N SER A 59 -13.91 -17.15 24.10
CA SER A 59 -14.91 -17.26 25.16
C SER A 59 -15.02 -15.94 25.94
N ARG A 60 -16.17 -15.72 26.60
CA ARG A 60 -16.40 -14.53 27.43
C ARG A 60 -15.37 -14.39 28.56
N ALA A 61 -14.92 -15.52 29.12
CA ALA A 61 -13.84 -15.54 30.11
C ALA A 61 -12.49 -15.12 29.51
N GLN A 62 -12.13 -15.68 28.35
CA GLN A 62 -10.90 -15.30 27.64
C GLN A 62 -10.93 -13.83 27.25
N PHE A 63 -12.05 -13.36 26.72
CA PHE A 63 -12.24 -11.94 26.40
C PHE A 63 -11.98 -11.06 27.62
N ALA A 64 -12.61 -11.34 28.77
CA ALA A 64 -12.44 -10.53 29.97
C ALA A 64 -10.97 -10.43 30.38
N ALA A 65 -10.24 -11.55 30.37
CA ALA A 65 -8.83 -11.57 30.73
C ALA A 65 -7.96 -10.79 29.71
N ILE A 66 -8.18 -10.97 28.41
CA ILE A 66 -7.42 -10.26 27.36
C ILE A 66 -7.73 -8.76 27.42
N TRP A 67 -9.01 -8.39 27.58
CA TRP A 67 -9.47 -7.00 27.60
C TRP A 67 -8.88 -6.24 28.79
N CYS A 68 -8.91 -6.80 30.00
CA CYS A 68 -8.28 -6.19 31.18
C CYS A 68 -6.77 -5.98 31.00
N ARG A 69 -6.06 -6.96 30.42
CA ARG A 69 -4.64 -6.79 30.14
C ARG A 69 -4.39 -5.66 29.11
N SER A 70 -5.22 -5.56 28.09
CA SER A 70 -5.09 -4.49 27.08
C SER A 70 -5.40 -3.10 27.64
N LEU A 71 -6.16 -3.01 28.71
CA LEU A 71 -6.46 -1.77 29.45
C LEU A 71 -5.45 -1.48 30.56
N ASN A 72 -4.46 -2.35 30.76
CA ASN A 72 -3.51 -2.30 31.87
C ASN A 72 -4.21 -2.21 33.25
N ILE A 73 -5.35 -2.88 33.37
CA ILE A 73 -6.06 -2.99 34.65
C ILE A 73 -5.50 -4.20 35.37
N ILE A 74 -4.66 -3.93 36.38
CA ILE A 74 -4.02 -4.97 37.20
C ILE A 74 -4.84 -5.17 38.48
N GLU A 75 -4.79 -6.39 39.05
CA GLU A 75 -5.55 -6.78 40.24
C GLU A 75 -5.32 -5.89 41.47
N GLU A 76 -4.18 -5.22 41.58
CA GLU A 76 -3.78 -4.36 42.71
C GLU A 76 -4.63 -3.08 42.85
N ASN A 77 -5.33 -2.65 41.83
CA ASN A 77 -6.11 -1.38 41.83
C ASN A 77 -7.63 -1.58 41.92
N HIS A 78 -8.08 -2.74 42.30
CA HIS A 78 -9.50 -3.01 42.34
C HIS A 78 -10.11 -2.70 43.72
N PRO A 79 -11.31 -2.07 43.76
CA PRO A 79 -11.90 -1.56 44.95
C PRO A 79 -12.49 -2.61 45.93
N TYR A 80 -12.40 -3.89 45.60
CA TYR A 80 -12.99 -4.98 46.35
C TYR A 80 -11.94 -5.77 47.10
N THR A 81 -11.83 -5.53 48.41
CA THR A 81 -10.87 -6.21 49.32
C THR A 81 -11.34 -7.58 49.81
N ASP A 82 -12.55 -7.98 49.47
CA ASP A 82 -13.21 -9.20 49.98
C ASP A 82 -13.28 -10.37 48.97
N ILE A 83 -12.66 -10.22 47.79
CA ILE A 83 -12.65 -11.31 46.79
C ILE A 83 -11.51 -12.28 47.08
N THR A 84 -11.61 -12.99 48.17
CA THR A 84 -10.60 -13.96 48.63
C THR A 84 -10.71 -15.35 47.99
N LYS A 85 -11.65 -15.57 47.07
CA LYS A 85 -11.95 -16.90 46.50
C LYS A 85 -12.01 -16.94 44.98
N LEU A 86 -11.16 -16.13 44.29
CA LEU A 86 -11.04 -16.24 42.85
C LEU A 86 -10.26 -17.52 42.51
N ARG A 87 -10.94 -18.46 41.85
CA ARG A 87 -10.39 -19.79 41.51
C ARG A 87 -9.93 -19.91 40.06
N ASN A 88 -10.38 -18.98 39.21
CA ASN A 88 -10.13 -19.02 37.78
C ASN A 88 -9.33 -17.77 37.35
N TYR A 89 -8.49 -17.91 36.35
CA TYR A 89 -7.63 -16.86 35.81
C TYR A 89 -8.40 -15.62 35.27
N TYR A 90 -9.70 -15.71 35.11
CA TYR A 90 -10.54 -14.63 34.56
C TYR A 90 -11.46 -13.98 35.60
N ASP A 91 -11.54 -14.52 36.83
CA ASP A 91 -12.57 -14.11 37.79
C ASP A 91 -12.43 -12.62 38.19
N SER A 92 -11.21 -12.17 38.50
CA SER A 92 -10.93 -10.74 38.77
C SER A 92 -11.33 -9.86 37.60
N SER A 93 -10.95 -10.24 36.38
CA SER A 93 -11.26 -9.48 35.17
C SER A 93 -12.76 -9.34 34.94
N VAL A 94 -13.53 -10.40 35.18
CA VAL A 94 -14.99 -10.37 35.07
C VAL A 94 -15.61 -9.42 36.07
N VAL A 95 -15.15 -9.47 37.34
CA VAL A 95 -15.64 -8.57 38.39
C VAL A 95 -15.35 -7.12 38.05
N ILE A 96 -14.13 -6.81 37.64
CA ILE A 96 -13.72 -5.46 37.27
C ILE A 96 -14.55 -4.93 36.11
N LEU A 97 -14.64 -5.68 35.00
CA LEU A 97 -15.40 -5.23 33.82
C LEU A 97 -16.90 -5.07 34.11
N ARG A 98 -17.45 -5.90 35.01
CA ARG A 98 -18.82 -5.74 35.47
C ARG A 98 -19.01 -4.49 36.30
N SER A 99 -18.12 -4.21 37.27
CA SER A 99 -18.21 -3.02 38.13
C SER A 99 -18.09 -1.71 37.34
N LEU A 100 -17.33 -1.75 36.23
CA LEU A 100 -17.19 -0.65 35.28
C LEU A 100 -18.36 -0.53 34.29
N GLY A 101 -19.35 -1.45 34.33
CA GLY A 101 -20.45 -1.46 33.37
C GLY A 101 -20.07 -1.85 31.93
N ILE A 102 -18.83 -2.32 31.72
CA ILE A 102 -18.28 -2.69 30.42
C ILE A 102 -18.83 -4.05 29.96
N LEU A 103 -18.84 -5.03 30.85
CA LEU A 103 -19.25 -6.40 30.54
C LEU A 103 -20.35 -6.88 31.50
N SER A 104 -21.50 -7.22 30.94
CA SER A 104 -22.62 -7.74 31.71
C SER A 104 -22.69 -9.27 31.67
N GLY A 105 -23.40 -9.88 32.59
CA GLY A 105 -23.78 -11.30 32.54
C GLY A 105 -24.76 -11.60 31.40
N THR A 106 -24.97 -12.88 31.15
CA THR A 106 -26.05 -13.35 30.23
C THR A 106 -27.40 -13.32 30.90
N SER A 107 -27.42 -13.20 32.23
CA SER A 107 -28.60 -12.89 33.07
C SER A 107 -28.11 -12.19 34.34
N THR A 108 -29.07 -11.81 35.19
CA THR A 108 -28.76 -11.20 36.50
C THR A 108 -27.88 -12.09 37.39
N ALA A 109 -27.96 -13.42 37.22
CA ALA A 109 -27.26 -14.40 38.05
C ALA A 109 -26.16 -15.19 37.34
N LYS A 110 -25.99 -15.06 35.99
CA LYS A 110 -25.07 -15.89 35.23
C LYS A 110 -24.17 -15.06 34.34
N PHE A 111 -22.88 -15.34 34.41
CA PHE A 111 -21.88 -14.76 33.50
C PHE A 111 -21.69 -15.56 32.22
N SER A 112 -21.85 -16.89 32.30
CA SER A 112 -21.62 -17.84 31.19
C SER A 112 -20.18 -17.75 30.63
N PRO A 113 -19.14 -18.11 31.40
CA PRO A 113 -17.73 -17.92 31.01
C PRO A 113 -17.32 -18.69 29.76
N ALA A 114 -17.90 -19.84 29.49
CA ALA A 114 -17.66 -20.64 28.29
C ALA A 114 -18.44 -20.18 27.05
N GLY A 115 -19.42 -19.27 27.21
CA GLY A 115 -20.15 -18.68 26.07
C GLY A 115 -19.18 -17.79 25.23
N TYR A 116 -19.59 -17.52 23.99
CA TYR A 116 -18.82 -16.69 23.06
C TYR A 116 -19.44 -15.30 22.91
N LEU A 117 -18.60 -14.31 22.59
CA LEU A 117 -19.06 -12.97 22.21
C LEU A 117 -19.37 -12.91 20.72
N THR A 118 -20.44 -12.18 20.37
CA THR A 118 -20.71 -11.81 18.98
C THR A 118 -19.98 -10.53 18.59
N ARG A 119 -19.84 -10.28 17.28
CA ARG A 119 -19.21 -9.05 16.77
C ARG A 119 -19.99 -7.79 17.21
N GLU A 120 -21.31 -7.82 17.18
CA GLU A 120 -22.13 -6.68 17.65
C GLU A 120 -22.00 -6.44 19.16
N GLN A 121 -21.85 -7.49 19.98
CA GLN A 121 -21.56 -7.34 21.41
C GLN A 121 -20.18 -6.72 21.63
N LEU A 122 -19.18 -7.14 20.87
CA LEU A 122 -17.83 -6.57 20.94
C LEU A 122 -17.83 -5.07 20.58
N ALA A 123 -18.58 -4.67 19.55
CA ALA A 123 -18.69 -3.26 19.18
C ALA A 123 -19.30 -2.40 20.31
N LEU A 124 -20.39 -2.87 20.93
CA LEU A 124 -21.00 -2.16 22.06
C LEU A 124 -20.06 -2.08 23.27
N ILE A 125 -19.35 -3.16 23.58
CA ILE A 125 -18.37 -3.20 24.66
C ILE A 125 -17.24 -2.20 24.38
N THR A 126 -16.75 -2.16 23.15
CA THR A 126 -15.70 -1.22 22.71
C THR A 126 -16.14 0.24 22.87
N MET A 127 -17.33 0.57 22.37
CA MET A 127 -17.92 1.90 22.55
C MET A 127 -17.96 2.31 24.03
N LYS A 128 -18.47 1.43 24.88
CA LYS A 128 -18.57 1.72 26.34
C LYS A 128 -17.20 1.86 27.01
N THR A 129 -16.26 0.96 26.67
CA THR A 129 -14.92 0.95 27.28
C THR A 129 -14.17 2.25 26.99
N TYR A 130 -14.22 2.73 25.76
CA TYR A 130 -13.43 3.89 25.30
C TYR A 130 -14.27 5.18 25.24
N ASN A 131 -15.51 5.14 25.70
CA ASN A 131 -16.47 6.24 25.63
C ASN A 131 -16.52 6.89 24.24
N LEU A 132 -16.61 6.04 23.20
CA LEU A 132 -16.64 6.51 21.82
C LEU A 132 -17.94 7.23 21.54
N GLY A 133 -17.85 8.45 20.98
CA GLY A 133 -19.01 9.20 20.52
C GLY A 133 -19.60 8.64 19.25
N VAL A 134 -20.90 8.81 19.08
CA VAL A 134 -21.62 8.49 17.83
C VAL A 134 -21.74 9.79 17.02
N ALA A 135 -20.74 10.08 16.17
CA ALA A 135 -20.74 11.30 15.35
C ALA A 135 -21.72 11.20 14.17
N GLU A 136 -21.86 10.01 13.58
CA GLU A 136 -22.81 9.67 12.54
C GLU A 136 -23.60 8.46 13.02
N GLU A 137 -24.86 8.67 13.40
CA GLU A 137 -25.75 7.62 13.97
C GLU A 137 -25.98 6.46 13.01
N ASP A 138 -26.07 6.75 11.72
CA ASP A 138 -26.34 5.80 10.66
C ASP A 138 -25.08 5.16 10.03
N ALA A 139 -23.88 5.38 10.59
CA ALA A 139 -22.64 4.85 10.03
C ALA A 139 -22.65 3.31 9.87
N TYR A 140 -23.39 2.58 10.73
CA TYR A 140 -23.56 1.13 10.62
C TYR A 140 -24.20 0.69 9.29
N LYS A 141 -24.95 1.57 8.61
CA LYS A 141 -25.57 1.31 7.29
C LYS A 141 -24.56 1.16 6.15
N ALA A 142 -23.28 1.46 6.40
CA ALA A 142 -22.21 1.20 5.44
C ALA A 142 -22.03 -0.30 5.13
N TYR A 143 -22.44 -1.18 6.05
CA TYR A 143 -22.38 -2.61 5.81
C TYR A 143 -23.61 -3.13 5.04
N ALA A 144 -23.37 -4.02 4.06
CA ALA A 144 -24.42 -4.61 3.23
C ALA A 144 -25.46 -5.38 4.04
N ASP A 145 -25.07 -5.97 5.17
CA ASP A 145 -25.92 -6.71 6.09
C ASP A 145 -26.38 -5.90 7.31
N SER A 146 -26.35 -4.56 7.20
CA SER A 146 -26.73 -3.65 8.30
C SER A 146 -28.10 -3.90 8.90
N ALA A 147 -29.07 -4.42 8.12
CA ALA A 147 -30.39 -4.79 8.60
C ALA A 147 -30.36 -5.93 9.64
N ALA A 148 -29.32 -6.76 9.65
CA ALA A 148 -29.13 -7.84 10.62
C ALA A 148 -28.51 -7.35 11.94
N ILE A 149 -28.04 -6.09 12.02
CA ILE A 149 -27.48 -5.51 13.24
C ILE A 149 -28.63 -5.19 14.19
N SER A 150 -28.57 -5.78 15.39
CA SER A 150 -29.56 -5.55 16.43
C SER A 150 -29.67 -4.07 16.80
N GLU A 151 -30.88 -3.58 17.05
CA GLU A 151 -31.13 -2.16 17.37
C GLU A 151 -30.24 -1.67 18.52
N TRP A 152 -30.10 -2.45 19.58
CA TRP A 152 -29.27 -2.14 20.75
C TRP A 152 -27.76 -2.04 20.44
N ALA A 153 -27.30 -2.56 19.30
CA ALA A 153 -25.88 -2.57 18.91
C ALA A 153 -25.52 -1.49 17.88
N ARG A 154 -26.50 -0.85 17.24
CA ARG A 154 -26.28 0.10 16.14
C ARG A 154 -25.37 1.26 16.52
N ASP A 155 -25.62 1.85 17.69
CA ASP A 155 -24.75 2.94 18.21
C ASP A 155 -23.32 2.45 18.43
N GLY A 156 -23.14 1.25 18.99
CA GLY A 156 -21.83 0.65 19.19
C GLY A 156 -21.08 0.41 17.89
N VAL A 157 -21.78 -0.09 16.86
CA VAL A 157 -21.18 -0.32 15.55
C VAL A 157 -20.85 1.02 14.87
N SER A 158 -21.77 1.99 14.88
CA SER A 158 -21.55 3.33 14.33
C SER A 158 -20.38 4.04 15.01
N ALA A 159 -20.32 4.03 16.34
CA ALA A 159 -19.21 4.61 17.10
C ALA A 159 -17.86 3.97 16.73
N CYS A 160 -17.81 2.66 16.57
CA CYS A 160 -16.60 1.93 16.18
C CYS A 160 -16.17 2.25 14.74
N ILE A 161 -17.12 2.44 13.81
CA ILE A 161 -16.85 2.90 12.43
C ILE A 161 -16.28 4.32 12.45
N ASN A 162 -16.97 5.24 13.13
CA ASN A 162 -16.55 6.64 13.24
C ASN A 162 -15.15 6.79 13.84
N ALA A 163 -14.83 5.98 14.84
CA ALA A 163 -13.51 5.91 15.46
C ALA A 163 -12.47 5.13 14.63
N LYS A 164 -12.88 4.53 13.48
CA LYS A 164 -12.04 3.73 12.59
C LYS A 164 -11.36 2.52 13.25
N VAL A 165 -11.96 2.02 14.34
CA VAL A 165 -11.40 0.86 15.05
C VAL A 165 -11.76 -0.47 14.38
N LEU A 166 -12.73 -0.47 13.45
CA LEU A 166 -13.09 -1.64 12.64
C LEU A 166 -12.34 -1.72 11.30
N GLU A 167 -11.43 -0.79 11.01
CA GLU A 167 -10.65 -0.81 9.76
C GLU A 167 -9.85 -2.11 9.57
N GLY A 168 -10.03 -2.74 8.38
CA GLY A 168 -9.35 -3.99 8.04
C GLY A 168 -9.77 -5.17 8.92
N LEU A 169 -10.90 -5.05 9.65
CA LEU A 169 -11.59 -6.16 10.28
C LEU A 169 -12.65 -6.70 9.32
N TYR A 170 -12.89 -8.00 9.40
CA TYR A 170 -13.85 -8.73 8.59
C TYR A 170 -13.52 -8.65 7.09
N ASP A 171 -14.52 -8.77 6.22
CA ASP A 171 -14.34 -8.64 4.75
C ASP A 171 -14.51 -7.20 4.22
N GLY A 172 -14.85 -6.26 5.11
CA GLY A 172 -15.09 -4.84 4.76
C GLY A 172 -16.46 -4.58 4.14
N GLU A 173 -17.18 -5.59 3.65
CA GLU A 173 -18.49 -5.46 3.03
C GLU A 173 -19.63 -5.83 4.01
N SER A 174 -19.46 -6.90 4.76
CA SER A 174 -20.45 -7.42 5.71
C SER A 174 -19.90 -7.44 7.14
N PHE A 175 -20.70 -6.96 8.07
CA PHE A 175 -20.35 -6.98 9.50
C PHE A 175 -20.52 -8.33 10.15
N LYS A 176 -21.55 -9.10 9.75
CA LYS A 176 -21.95 -10.41 10.29
C LYS A 176 -22.14 -10.35 11.81
N PRO A 177 -23.13 -9.59 12.31
CA PRO A 177 -23.26 -9.19 13.71
C PRO A 177 -23.34 -10.37 14.69
N ALA A 178 -23.98 -11.49 14.28
CA ALA A 178 -24.15 -12.68 15.10
C ALA A 178 -22.93 -13.62 15.13
N ASP A 179 -21.93 -13.40 14.24
CA ASP A 179 -20.73 -14.20 14.21
C ASP A 179 -19.93 -14.06 15.50
N LYS A 180 -19.31 -15.17 15.89
CA LYS A 180 -18.47 -15.21 17.10
C LYS A 180 -17.08 -14.65 16.81
N VAL A 181 -16.66 -13.73 17.65
CA VAL A 181 -15.34 -13.09 17.55
C VAL A 181 -14.22 -14.12 17.66
N THR A 182 -13.26 -14.07 16.73
CA THR A 182 -12.06 -14.90 16.79
C THR A 182 -10.96 -14.24 17.62
N ARG A 183 -9.95 -15.02 17.99
CA ARG A 183 -8.77 -14.53 18.73
C ARG A 183 -8.01 -13.48 17.92
N ALA A 184 -7.84 -13.71 16.62
CA ALA A 184 -7.14 -12.77 15.74
C ALA A 184 -7.94 -11.48 15.50
N GLU A 185 -9.28 -11.56 15.36
CA GLU A 185 -10.14 -10.38 15.27
C GLU A 185 -10.07 -9.51 16.55
N LEU A 186 -10.05 -10.14 17.72
CA LEU A 186 -9.88 -9.38 18.98
C LEU A 186 -8.53 -8.68 19.04
N CYS A 187 -7.44 -9.35 18.65
CA CYS A 187 -6.12 -8.73 18.57
C CYS A 187 -6.11 -7.54 17.57
N LYS A 188 -6.77 -7.70 16.42
CA LYS A 188 -6.87 -6.63 15.40
C LYS A 188 -7.62 -5.42 15.93
N LEU A 189 -8.72 -5.62 16.65
CA LEU A 189 -9.46 -4.54 17.28
C LEU A 189 -8.59 -3.79 18.32
N ILE A 190 -7.94 -4.53 19.23
CA ILE A 190 -7.05 -3.96 20.23
C ILE A 190 -5.90 -3.17 19.56
N TYR A 191 -5.29 -3.73 18.51
CA TYR A 191 -4.26 -3.06 17.73
C TYR A 191 -4.77 -1.75 17.13
N ASN A 192 -5.94 -1.78 16.50
CA ASN A 192 -6.55 -0.60 15.89
C ASN A 192 -6.83 0.52 16.91
N ILE A 193 -7.16 0.17 18.14
CA ILE A 193 -7.39 1.13 19.22
C ILE A 193 -6.05 1.67 19.76
N SER A 194 -5.08 0.78 19.96
CA SER A 194 -3.82 1.11 20.65
C SER A 194 -2.79 1.81 19.75
N VAL A 195 -2.82 1.54 18.44
CA VAL A 195 -1.84 2.04 17.49
C VAL A 195 -2.48 3.09 16.58
N PRO A 196 -2.09 4.36 16.68
CA PRO A 196 -2.65 5.41 15.83
C PRO A 196 -2.28 5.18 14.36
N ALA A 197 -3.17 5.61 13.46
CA ALA A 197 -2.85 5.69 12.05
C ALA A 197 -2.29 7.06 11.72
N TYR A 198 -1.20 7.07 10.96
CA TYR A 198 -0.49 8.27 10.52
C TYR A 198 -0.84 8.62 9.08
N THR A 199 -0.78 9.89 8.74
CA THR A 199 -1.15 10.41 7.42
C THR A 199 0.05 10.39 6.47
N VAL A 200 -0.20 10.03 5.22
CA VAL A 200 0.74 10.22 4.10
C VAL A 200 0.32 11.46 3.32
N THR A 201 1.14 12.49 3.38
CA THR A 201 0.94 13.74 2.64
C THR A 201 1.86 13.75 1.43
N ILE A 202 1.34 14.16 0.28
CA ILE A 202 2.17 14.40 -0.91
C ILE A 202 2.52 15.88 -0.93
N ALA A 203 3.81 16.19 -1.04
CA ALA A 203 4.27 17.57 -1.20
C ALA A 203 3.76 18.15 -2.53
N SER A 204 3.78 19.48 -2.67
CA SER A 204 3.51 20.11 -3.97
C SER A 204 4.59 19.67 -4.97
N LEU A 205 4.15 19.20 -6.15
CA LEU A 205 5.02 18.66 -7.19
C LEU A 205 4.77 19.43 -8.49
N GLU A 206 5.82 19.57 -9.30
CA GLU A 206 5.77 20.15 -10.65
C GLU A 206 6.20 19.09 -11.67
N GLY A 207 5.52 19.02 -12.81
CA GLY A 207 5.86 18.09 -13.90
C GLY A 207 5.33 16.67 -13.75
N GLY A 208 4.45 16.43 -12.76
CA GLY A 208 3.81 15.14 -12.54
C GLY A 208 3.04 15.07 -11.24
N THR A 209 2.42 13.92 -10.98
CA THR A 209 1.67 13.67 -9.74
C THR A 209 2.14 12.39 -9.08
N VAL A 210 1.97 12.34 -7.76
CA VAL A 210 2.12 11.12 -6.96
C VAL A 210 0.87 10.94 -6.13
N SER A 211 0.41 9.71 -5.98
CA SER A 211 -0.65 9.36 -5.02
C SER A 211 -0.20 8.22 -4.13
N ALA A 212 -0.77 8.13 -2.93
CA ALA A 212 -0.45 7.09 -1.95
C ALA A 212 -1.70 6.27 -1.61
N ALA A 213 -1.56 4.97 -1.56
CA ALA A 213 -2.60 4.06 -1.13
C ALA A 213 -2.04 3.02 -0.12
N PRO A 214 -2.57 3.00 1.12
CA PRO A 214 -3.54 3.94 1.68
C PRO A 214 -2.93 5.32 2.02
N ALA A 215 -3.74 6.39 1.98
CA ALA A 215 -3.31 7.75 2.35
C ALA A 215 -3.19 7.95 3.87
N LYS A 216 -3.65 6.99 4.67
CA LYS A 216 -3.51 6.93 6.11
C LYS A 216 -3.31 5.49 6.54
N ALA A 217 -2.28 5.21 7.31
CA ALA A 217 -1.90 3.85 7.66
C ALA A 217 -1.30 3.76 9.07
N ARG A 218 -1.40 2.58 9.67
CA ARG A 218 -0.67 2.27 10.91
C ARG A 218 0.76 1.84 10.61
N PRO A 219 1.68 1.98 11.59
CA PRO A 219 3.05 1.48 11.43
C PRO A 219 3.07 0.02 10.98
N GLY A 220 4.01 -0.31 10.10
CA GLY A 220 4.13 -1.66 9.53
C GLY A 220 3.28 -1.90 8.28
N THR A 221 2.29 -1.05 7.98
CA THR A 221 1.47 -1.16 6.76
C THR A 221 2.30 -0.81 5.53
N VAL A 222 2.20 -1.61 4.46
CA VAL A 222 2.78 -1.28 3.16
C VAL A 222 1.95 -0.18 2.50
N VAL A 223 2.59 0.92 2.15
CA VAL A 223 2.01 2.02 1.36
C VAL A 223 2.54 1.93 -0.05
N THR A 224 1.64 1.94 -1.03
CA THR A 224 1.99 1.96 -2.46
C THR A 224 1.85 3.37 -3.00
N LEU A 225 2.87 3.83 -3.73
CA LEU A 225 2.90 5.11 -4.42
C LEU A 225 2.63 4.88 -5.92
N THR A 226 1.71 5.65 -6.47
CA THR A 226 1.51 5.70 -7.92
C THR A 226 2.08 7.02 -8.43
N VAL A 227 3.08 6.94 -9.30
CA VAL A 227 3.76 8.08 -9.91
C VAL A 227 3.26 8.25 -11.34
N THR A 228 2.79 9.44 -11.68
CA THR A 228 2.29 9.77 -13.02
C THR A 228 2.98 11.04 -13.51
N PRO A 229 4.07 10.93 -14.32
CA PRO A 229 4.70 12.07 -14.96
C PRO A 229 3.77 12.74 -15.97
N GLU A 230 3.89 14.04 -16.15
CA GLU A 230 3.26 14.77 -17.25
C GLU A 230 3.86 14.39 -18.61
N ALA A 231 3.17 14.77 -19.69
CA ALA A 231 3.64 14.51 -21.05
C ALA A 231 5.03 15.13 -21.28
N GLY A 232 5.97 14.33 -21.78
CA GLY A 232 7.36 14.76 -21.99
C GLY A 232 8.24 14.78 -20.75
N LYS A 233 7.71 14.44 -19.60
CA LYS A 233 8.45 14.33 -18.32
C LYS A 233 8.67 12.86 -17.91
N GLN A 234 9.62 12.66 -17.02
CA GLN A 234 9.87 11.40 -16.32
C GLN A 234 10.20 11.68 -14.85
N LEU A 235 10.01 10.69 -14.00
CA LEU A 235 10.49 10.77 -12.63
C LEU A 235 12.02 10.83 -12.63
N LYS A 236 12.59 11.83 -11.98
CA LYS A 236 14.03 11.94 -11.79
C LYS A 236 14.52 10.79 -10.91
N ALA A 237 15.53 10.08 -11.35
CA ALA A 237 16.06 8.92 -10.65
C ALA A 237 16.46 9.26 -9.20
N GLY A 238 15.99 8.43 -8.23
CA GLY A 238 16.30 8.62 -6.80
C GLY A 238 15.60 9.79 -6.11
N SER A 239 14.71 10.54 -6.80
CA SER A 239 14.01 11.68 -6.23
C SER A 239 12.78 11.31 -5.41
N LEU A 240 12.19 10.11 -5.63
CA LEU A 240 11.04 9.64 -4.85
C LEU A 240 11.48 9.27 -3.43
N LYS A 241 10.98 10.01 -2.45
CA LYS A 241 11.36 9.85 -1.04
C LYS A 241 10.16 10.01 -0.12
N TYR A 242 10.23 9.39 1.07
CA TYR A 242 9.35 9.70 2.20
C TYR A 242 10.19 10.16 3.38
N ASN A 243 9.86 11.30 4.00
CA ASN A 243 10.63 11.92 5.08
C ASN A 243 12.16 11.93 4.81
N GLY A 244 12.56 12.18 3.54
CA GLY A 244 13.97 12.16 3.10
C GLY A 244 14.56 10.78 2.81
N THR A 245 13.89 9.70 3.17
CA THR A 245 14.31 8.31 2.89
C THR A 245 13.92 7.90 1.46
N ALA A 246 14.85 7.36 0.69
CA ALA A 246 14.59 6.91 -0.67
C ALA A 246 13.57 5.75 -0.71
N VAL A 247 12.64 5.80 -1.65
CA VAL A 247 11.69 4.72 -1.92
C VAL A 247 12.26 3.81 -3.00
N THR A 248 12.34 2.51 -2.70
CA THR A 248 12.75 1.49 -3.67
C THR A 248 11.50 0.78 -4.19
N GLY A 249 11.27 0.83 -5.49
CA GLY A 249 10.13 0.17 -6.15
C GLY A 249 8.83 0.84 -5.74
N ASN A 250 8.36 1.84 -5.74
CA ASN A 250 7.06 2.49 -5.46
C ASN A 250 6.32 2.05 -4.18
N THR A 251 7.01 1.42 -3.21
CA THR A 251 6.40 1.06 -1.93
C THR A 251 7.31 1.40 -0.76
N PHE A 252 6.71 1.67 0.40
CA PHE A 252 7.43 1.78 1.66
C PHE A 252 6.58 1.23 2.82
N ILE A 253 7.24 0.90 3.93
CA ILE A 253 6.57 0.49 5.16
C ILE A 253 6.28 1.74 5.99
N MET A 254 5.02 1.94 6.39
CA MET A 254 4.60 3.11 7.17
C MET A 254 5.34 3.16 8.51
N PRO A 255 6.08 4.24 8.82
CA PRO A 255 6.69 4.44 10.12
C PRO A 255 5.66 4.88 11.19
N ALA A 256 6.10 4.97 12.46
CA ALA A 256 5.25 5.45 13.57
C ALA A 256 5.16 6.98 13.64
N GLU A 257 5.00 7.64 12.48
CA GLU A 257 4.91 9.09 12.34
C GLU A 257 4.19 9.47 11.04
N ASN A 258 3.75 10.71 10.93
CA ASN A 258 3.24 11.25 9.67
C ASN A 258 4.35 11.31 8.62
N VAL A 259 3.99 10.99 7.38
CA VAL A 259 4.91 10.92 6.25
C VAL A 259 4.62 12.03 5.25
N THR A 260 5.67 12.68 4.78
CA THR A 260 5.62 13.55 3.60
C THR A 260 6.40 12.91 2.48
N VAL A 261 5.71 12.63 1.37
CA VAL A 261 6.32 12.10 0.14
C VAL A 261 6.73 13.25 -0.76
N THR A 262 7.93 13.18 -1.29
CA THR A 262 8.50 14.14 -2.25
C THR A 262 8.98 13.39 -3.50
N ALA A 263 8.89 14.06 -4.65
CA ALA A 263 9.43 13.58 -5.92
C ALA A 263 9.84 14.80 -6.78
N GLU A 264 10.75 14.58 -7.71
CA GLU A 264 11.13 15.56 -8.74
C GLU A 264 10.91 14.93 -10.10
N PHE A 265 10.44 15.74 -11.05
CA PHE A 265 10.28 15.32 -12.43
C PHE A 265 11.23 16.14 -13.31
N GLU A 266 11.76 15.50 -14.33
CA GLU A 266 12.69 16.11 -15.29
C GLU A 266 12.19 15.87 -16.72
N ASP A 267 12.71 16.63 -17.68
CA ASP A 267 12.41 16.40 -19.08
C ASP A 267 12.91 15.03 -19.52
N LYS A 268 12.07 14.27 -20.22
CA LYS A 268 12.46 13.00 -20.81
C LYS A 268 13.50 13.26 -21.89
N PRO A 269 14.66 12.58 -21.87
CA PRO A 269 15.68 12.77 -22.90
C PRO A 269 15.12 12.57 -24.30
N VAL A 270 15.40 13.53 -25.17
CA VAL A 270 15.06 13.42 -26.59
C VAL A 270 16.12 12.57 -27.28
N VAL A 271 15.72 11.41 -27.79
CA VAL A 271 16.62 10.46 -28.46
C VAL A 271 16.27 10.30 -29.93
N LEU A 272 17.29 10.08 -30.78
CA LEU A 272 17.09 9.76 -32.18
C LEU A 272 16.46 8.36 -32.33
N GLU A 273 15.25 8.27 -32.91
CA GLU A 273 14.54 7.01 -33.07
C GLU A 273 14.72 6.39 -34.47
N ALA A 274 14.69 7.23 -35.51
CA ALA A 274 14.81 6.79 -36.87
C ALA A 274 15.36 7.90 -37.77
N ILE A 275 15.84 7.51 -38.96
CA ILE A 275 16.03 8.41 -40.08
C ILE A 275 15.30 7.88 -41.33
N ALA A 276 14.90 8.78 -42.20
CA ALA A 276 14.23 8.44 -43.47
C ALA A 276 14.72 9.28 -44.61
N VAL A 277 14.89 8.69 -45.78
CA VAL A 277 15.03 9.47 -47.02
C VAL A 277 13.64 9.93 -47.40
N THR A 278 13.32 11.19 -47.13
CA THR A 278 11.99 11.76 -47.41
C THR A 278 11.87 12.29 -48.84
N THR A 279 13.00 12.63 -49.45
CA THR A 279 13.07 12.93 -50.89
C THR A 279 14.26 12.17 -51.47
N PRO A 280 14.09 11.30 -52.48
CA PRO A 280 15.21 10.63 -53.12
C PRO A 280 16.07 11.63 -53.91
N PRO A 281 17.35 11.27 -54.24
CA PRO A 281 18.18 12.12 -55.08
C PRO A 281 17.56 12.33 -56.45
N ALA A 282 17.84 13.47 -57.09
CA ALA A 282 17.29 13.81 -58.40
C ALA A 282 17.70 12.81 -59.50
N LYS A 283 18.87 12.18 -59.35
CA LYS A 283 19.34 11.12 -60.28
C LYS A 283 19.28 9.76 -59.56
N THR A 284 18.46 8.84 -60.11
CA THR A 284 18.27 7.48 -59.54
C THR A 284 18.63 6.40 -60.59
N THR A 285 19.01 6.80 -61.80
CA THR A 285 19.43 5.88 -62.91
C THR A 285 20.79 6.29 -63.40
N TYR A 286 21.71 5.34 -63.49
CA TYR A 286 23.10 5.50 -63.85
C TYR A 286 23.50 4.52 -64.95
N THR A 287 24.58 4.82 -65.64
CA THR A 287 25.30 3.87 -66.48
C THR A 287 26.53 3.36 -65.73
N ALA A 288 26.91 2.10 -65.91
CA ALA A 288 28.12 1.57 -65.25
C ALA A 288 29.34 2.44 -65.55
N GLY A 289 30.12 2.78 -64.51
CA GLY A 289 31.21 3.73 -64.54
C GLY A 289 30.85 5.17 -64.15
N GLU A 290 29.56 5.53 -64.03
CA GLU A 290 29.14 6.83 -63.53
C GLU A 290 29.29 6.94 -62.00
N THR A 291 29.43 8.16 -61.49
CA THR A 291 29.57 8.43 -60.05
C THR A 291 28.22 8.73 -59.39
N LEU A 292 28.04 8.20 -58.17
CA LEU A 292 26.84 8.43 -57.35
C LEU A 292 26.69 9.91 -56.97
N VAL A 293 25.55 10.51 -57.35
CA VAL A 293 25.20 11.92 -57.05
C VAL A 293 23.97 11.94 -56.12
N LEU A 294 24.08 12.63 -55.00
CA LEU A 294 23.02 12.73 -54.00
C LEU A 294 22.29 14.10 -54.02
N SER A 295 22.51 14.90 -55.07
CA SER A 295 21.88 16.21 -55.21
C SER A 295 20.35 16.12 -55.15
N GLY A 296 19.70 16.96 -54.33
CA GLY A 296 18.26 16.98 -54.16
C GLY A 296 17.73 15.96 -53.12
N MET A 297 18.59 15.05 -52.62
CA MET A 297 18.20 14.14 -51.55
C MET A 297 17.94 14.88 -50.24
N VAL A 298 16.78 14.53 -49.59
CA VAL A 298 16.46 15.02 -48.27
C VAL A 298 16.36 13.86 -47.29
N VAL A 299 17.10 13.95 -46.20
CA VAL A 299 17.06 12.98 -45.12
C VAL A 299 16.49 13.68 -43.88
N THR A 300 15.54 13.02 -43.23
CA THR A 300 14.86 13.51 -42.04
C THR A 300 15.14 12.60 -40.85
N ALA A 301 15.54 13.18 -39.73
CA ALA A 301 15.69 12.51 -38.45
C ALA A 301 14.40 12.66 -37.64
N ASN A 302 13.92 11.55 -37.07
CA ASN A 302 12.75 11.49 -36.19
C ASN A 302 13.21 11.22 -34.76
N TYR A 303 12.66 11.98 -33.80
CA TYR A 303 13.04 11.92 -32.40
C TYR A 303 11.88 11.44 -31.51
N SER A 304 12.20 10.94 -30.34
CA SER A 304 11.27 10.37 -29.36
C SER A 304 10.21 11.33 -28.84
N ASN A 305 10.37 12.63 -29.04
CA ASN A 305 9.38 13.66 -28.72
C ASN A 305 8.46 14.01 -29.90
N ASN A 306 8.43 13.18 -30.96
CA ASN A 306 7.71 13.38 -32.21
C ASN A 306 8.16 14.62 -33.02
N THR A 307 9.34 15.17 -32.76
CA THR A 307 9.91 16.21 -33.61
C THR A 307 10.70 15.60 -34.74
N ASN A 308 10.74 16.31 -35.88
CA ASN A 308 11.46 15.91 -37.09
C ASN A 308 12.40 17.04 -37.55
N ASN A 309 13.63 16.68 -37.87
CA ASN A 309 14.61 17.66 -38.41
C ASN A 309 15.21 17.14 -39.70
N ILE A 310 15.34 18.04 -40.71
CA ILE A 310 16.14 17.76 -41.89
C ILE A 310 17.59 17.73 -41.46
N ILE A 311 18.34 16.70 -41.84
CA ILE A 311 19.75 16.49 -41.53
C ILE A 311 20.56 16.65 -42.82
N THR A 312 21.68 17.39 -42.70
CA THR A 312 22.60 17.65 -43.83
C THR A 312 23.93 16.90 -43.64
N GLU A 313 24.25 16.52 -42.40
CA GLU A 313 25.45 15.78 -42.06
C GLU A 313 25.11 14.30 -41.82
N TYR A 314 25.29 13.48 -42.84
CA TYR A 314 25.11 12.03 -42.79
C TYR A 314 26.16 11.34 -43.69
N THR A 315 26.37 10.06 -43.47
CA THR A 315 27.27 9.25 -44.33
C THR A 315 26.45 8.32 -45.21
N THR A 316 26.99 7.99 -46.37
CA THR A 316 26.38 7.00 -47.26
C THR A 316 27.38 5.91 -47.64
N ALA A 317 26.87 4.73 -47.92
CA ALA A 317 27.63 3.60 -48.45
C ALA A 317 26.84 2.93 -49.60
N PRO A 318 27.25 3.03 -50.84
CA PRO A 318 28.45 3.75 -51.34
C PRO A 318 28.43 5.26 -51.03
N ALA A 319 29.61 5.86 -50.85
CA ALA A 319 29.74 7.30 -50.60
C ALA A 319 29.35 8.11 -51.83
N ALA A 320 28.90 9.37 -51.61
CA ALA A 320 28.71 10.31 -52.68
C ALA A 320 30.01 10.45 -53.52
N GLY A 321 29.90 10.45 -54.83
CA GLY A 321 31.06 10.48 -55.74
C GLY A 321 31.74 9.11 -56.00
N SER A 322 31.33 8.04 -55.35
CA SER A 322 31.82 6.68 -55.65
C SER A 322 31.36 6.23 -57.03
N THR A 323 32.24 5.55 -57.78
CA THR A 323 31.91 4.94 -59.09
C THR A 323 30.97 3.76 -58.88
N LEU A 324 29.94 3.66 -59.73
CA LEU A 324 28.93 2.60 -59.71
C LEU A 324 29.24 1.62 -60.88
N ASP A 325 30.04 0.59 -60.57
CA ASP A 325 30.49 -0.38 -61.62
C ASP A 325 29.60 -1.61 -61.70
N THR A 326 28.87 -1.93 -60.64
CA THR A 326 28.02 -3.11 -60.58
C THR A 326 26.66 -2.82 -61.22
N GLN A 327 26.33 -3.56 -62.29
CA GLN A 327 25.02 -3.48 -62.97
C GLN A 327 23.89 -4.02 -62.09
N GLY A 328 22.70 -3.44 -62.24
CA GLY A 328 21.51 -3.79 -61.46
C GLY A 328 21.14 -2.77 -60.43
N THR A 329 20.37 -3.22 -59.46
CA THR A 329 19.93 -2.36 -58.32
C THR A 329 21.02 -2.26 -57.27
N VAL A 330 21.49 -1.05 -57.05
CA VAL A 330 22.47 -0.74 -55.98
C VAL A 330 21.73 -0.13 -54.79
N THR A 331 21.86 -0.75 -53.63
CA THR A 331 21.30 -0.23 -52.37
C THR A 331 22.31 0.74 -51.73
N VAL A 332 21.90 1.96 -51.54
CA VAL A 332 22.67 2.99 -50.83
C VAL A 332 22.18 3.08 -49.39
N ARG A 333 23.02 2.77 -48.45
CA ARG A 333 22.77 2.92 -47.01
C ARG A 333 23.12 4.33 -46.55
N VAL A 334 22.21 4.98 -45.84
CA VAL A 334 22.41 6.28 -45.20
C VAL A 334 22.54 6.03 -43.70
N SER A 335 23.51 6.70 -43.04
CA SER A 335 23.77 6.59 -41.60
C SER A 335 23.89 7.95 -40.97
N PHE A 336 23.28 8.16 -39.83
CA PHE A 336 23.34 9.38 -39.05
C PHE A 336 23.50 9.04 -37.56
N THR A 337 24.35 9.78 -36.87
CA THR A 337 24.69 9.54 -35.46
C THR A 337 24.47 10.79 -34.63
N VAL A 338 23.83 10.63 -33.48
CA VAL A 338 23.68 11.66 -32.43
C VAL A 338 24.14 11.05 -31.11
N GLY A 339 25.22 11.60 -30.54
CA GLY A 339 25.90 10.96 -29.41
C GLY A 339 26.33 9.53 -29.74
N ASP A 340 25.89 8.55 -28.94
CA ASP A 340 26.21 7.13 -29.15
C ASP A 340 25.15 6.40 -29.99
N VAL A 341 24.10 7.10 -30.45
CA VAL A 341 22.98 6.46 -31.19
C VAL A 341 23.14 6.66 -32.68
N THR A 342 23.39 5.58 -33.41
CA THR A 342 23.39 5.55 -34.87
C THR A 342 22.11 4.94 -35.42
N LYS A 343 21.45 5.62 -36.37
CA LYS A 343 20.32 5.10 -37.14
C LYS A 343 20.68 5.05 -38.62
N THR A 344 20.05 4.09 -39.32
CA THR A 344 20.28 3.87 -40.72
C THR A 344 19.00 3.74 -41.47
N THR A 345 19.01 4.16 -42.73
CA THR A 345 17.97 3.93 -43.71
C THR A 345 18.61 3.58 -45.06
N THR A 346 17.83 3.14 -46.02
CA THR A 346 18.35 2.81 -47.37
C THR A 346 17.42 3.34 -48.45
N PHE A 347 18.04 3.61 -49.63
CA PHE A 347 17.32 3.79 -50.88
C PHE A 347 18.06 3.02 -51.99
N THR A 348 17.47 2.90 -53.17
CA THR A 348 18.04 2.16 -54.27
C THR A 348 18.23 3.08 -55.48
N VAL A 349 19.28 2.80 -56.26
CA VAL A 349 19.50 3.36 -57.57
C VAL A 349 19.68 2.22 -58.60
N GLN A 350 19.33 2.46 -59.85
CA GLN A 350 19.48 1.49 -60.96
C GLN A 350 20.74 1.82 -61.76
N VAL A 351 21.56 0.81 -62.01
CA VAL A 351 22.78 0.93 -62.87
C VAL A 351 22.59 0.08 -64.14
N ASN A 352 22.55 0.71 -65.28
CA ASN A 352 22.44 0.12 -66.59
C ASN A 352 23.81 -0.31 -67.15
N PRO A 353 23.88 -1.26 -68.08
CA PRO A 353 25.14 -1.59 -68.78
C PRO A 353 25.80 -0.37 -69.40
N ALA A 354 27.13 -0.36 -69.48
CA ALA A 354 27.86 0.54 -70.33
C ALA A 354 27.54 0.16 -71.79
N GLY A 355 27.13 1.12 -72.59
CA GLY A 355 26.81 0.90 -73.99
C GLY A 355 28.01 0.48 -74.83
#